data_9b1234df78084e9513a83cceab51e30a
#
_entry.id   9b1234df78084e9513a83cceab51e30a
#
_cell.length_a   1.000
_cell.length_b   1.000
_cell.length_c   1.000
_cell.angle_alpha   90.00
_cell.angle_beta   90.00
_cell.angle_gamma   90.00
#
_symmetry.space_group_name_H-M   'P 1'
#
loop_
_entity.id
_entity.type
_entity.pdbx_description
1 polymer ?
#
loop_
_entity_poly.entity_id
_entity_poly.type
_entity_poly.pdbx_seq_one_letter_code
_entity_poly.pdbx_strand_id
1 'polypeptide(L)'
;MDILYIIFGLALVLVGAHILTEGSAAVAEKFGVSEFVIGLTIVAVGTSMPEFVVSSAAAVQGSSDMAIGNVVGSNIFNVFLILGLCALVSPLPFTRNNIRFDIPLVFIASMLLLVVASDALLGLGEVNLIGRIEGALMFLCYIALIAWSVRSSKQDKQEVAAEPRMKMWVAVLAILGGLVALVVGSRLFVNGASSVARSLGVSDALIAITLVACGTSLPELASSLVSVAKGQKGMALGNVLGSNLFNILFILGGCSMITPLTLGDITIIDITMVVMSAVIPFIFAFTLKGRNLNRIEGAAMVAIYVGYVAWLISQVA
;
A
#
# COMPACT_ATOMS: atom_id res chain seq x y z
N MET A 1 -25.93 14.89 -8.83
CA MET A 1 -25.72 13.54 -8.23
C MET A 1 -24.25 13.32 -7.87
N ASP A 2 -23.32 13.76 -8.69
CA ASP A 2 -21.87 13.48 -8.56
C ASP A 2 -21.25 14.09 -7.29
N ILE A 3 -21.64 15.32 -6.92
CA ILE A 3 -21.21 15.94 -5.66
C ILE A 3 -21.69 15.13 -4.44
N LEU A 4 -22.89 14.54 -4.51
CA LEU A 4 -23.37 13.67 -3.44
C LEU A 4 -22.54 12.39 -3.34
N TYR A 5 -22.14 11.79 -4.47
CA TYR A 5 -21.23 10.64 -4.48
C TYR A 5 -19.87 10.98 -3.87
N ILE A 6 -19.32 12.16 -4.15
CA ILE A 6 -18.06 12.62 -3.53
C ILE A 6 -18.24 12.75 -2.02
N ILE A 7 -19.30 13.45 -1.54
CA ILE A 7 -19.52 13.68 -0.11
C ILE A 7 -19.79 12.38 0.63
N PHE A 8 -20.72 11.54 0.13
CA PHE A 8 -21.04 10.25 0.73
C PHE A 8 -19.86 9.28 0.68
N GLY A 9 -19.14 9.25 -0.46
CA GLY A 9 -17.96 8.44 -0.63
C GLY A 9 -16.89 8.81 0.40
N LEU A 10 -16.58 10.10 0.53
CA LEU A 10 -15.58 10.58 1.51
C LEU A 10 -16.02 10.30 2.95
N ALA A 11 -17.29 10.55 3.30
CA ALA A 11 -17.81 10.25 4.62
C ALA A 11 -17.70 8.77 4.94
N LEU A 12 -18.05 7.89 3.99
CA LEU A 12 -17.99 6.45 4.16
C LEU A 12 -16.54 5.96 4.29
N VAL A 13 -15.60 6.53 3.54
CA VAL A 13 -14.16 6.26 3.65
C VAL A 13 -13.65 6.62 5.05
N LEU A 14 -13.98 7.82 5.56
CA LEU A 14 -13.51 8.26 6.88
C LEU A 14 -14.11 7.43 8.02
N VAL A 15 -15.41 7.13 7.95
CA VAL A 15 -16.08 6.25 8.94
C VAL A 15 -15.52 4.83 8.86
N GLY A 16 -15.33 4.29 7.66
CA GLY A 16 -14.76 2.97 7.44
C GLY A 16 -13.35 2.85 8.02
N ALA A 17 -12.50 3.85 7.75
CA ALA A 17 -11.14 3.91 8.29
C ALA A 17 -11.14 3.98 9.83
N HIS A 18 -12.05 4.77 10.41
CA HIS A 18 -12.19 4.88 11.86
C HIS A 18 -12.57 3.55 12.50
N ILE A 19 -13.59 2.88 11.96
CA ILE A 19 -14.09 1.59 12.47
C ILE A 19 -13.05 0.48 12.27
N LEU A 20 -12.39 0.42 11.12
CA LEU A 20 -11.31 -0.52 10.84
C LEU A 20 -10.17 -0.38 11.85
N THR A 21 -9.72 0.86 12.10
CA THR A 21 -8.62 1.15 13.03
C THR A 21 -8.97 0.71 14.45
N GLU A 22 -10.18 1.00 14.95
CA GLU A 22 -10.64 0.57 16.29
C GLU A 22 -10.74 -0.96 16.41
N GLY A 23 -11.33 -1.61 15.41
CA GLY A 23 -11.42 -3.08 15.39
C GLY A 23 -10.05 -3.73 15.37
N SER A 24 -9.13 -3.20 14.57
CA SER A 24 -7.75 -3.70 14.45
C SER A 24 -6.96 -3.51 15.74
N ALA A 25 -7.10 -2.37 16.42
CA ALA A 25 -6.48 -2.13 17.72
C ALA A 25 -6.99 -3.12 18.79
N ALA A 26 -8.30 -3.38 18.82
CA ALA A 26 -8.87 -4.35 19.76
C ALA A 26 -8.36 -5.79 19.52
N VAL A 27 -8.14 -6.16 18.25
CA VAL A 27 -7.50 -7.45 17.90
C VAL A 27 -6.06 -7.48 18.37
N ALA A 28 -5.29 -6.40 18.14
CA ALA A 28 -3.91 -6.27 18.62
C ALA A 28 -3.81 -6.48 20.13
N GLU A 29 -4.64 -5.76 20.90
CA GLU A 29 -4.73 -5.87 22.35
C GLU A 29 -5.07 -7.30 22.80
N LYS A 30 -6.08 -7.92 22.18
CA LYS A 30 -6.53 -9.27 22.55
C LYS A 30 -5.46 -10.35 22.34
N PHE A 31 -4.73 -10.28 21.24
CA PHE A 31 -3.70 -11.29 20.91
C PHE A 31 -2.30 -10.94 21.42
N GLY A 32 -2.12 -9.76 22.03
CA GLY A 32 -0.82 -9.29 22.50
C GLY A 32 0.20 -9.12 21.38
N VAL A 33 -0.28 -8.72 20.19
CA VAL A 33 0.58 -8.41 19.04
C VAL A 33 0.69 -6.89 18.88
N SER A 34 1.81 -6.41 18.32
CA SER A 34 2.00 -4.98 18.13
C SER A 34 1.03 -4.40 17.10
N GLU A 35 0.67 -3.12 17.24
CA GLU A 35 -0.12 -2.39 16.24
C GLU A 35 0.52 -2.45 14.85
N PHE A 36 1.85 -2.45 14.79
CA PHE A 36 2.60 -2.57 13.54
C PHE A 36 2.28 -3.90 12.82
N VAL A 37 2.28 -5.03 13.53
CA VAL A 37 2.00 -6.34 12.93
C VAL A 37 0.55 -6.46 12.47
N ILE A 38 -0.40 -5.89 13.21
CA ILE A 38 -1.80 -5.83 12.76
C ILE A 38 -1.93 -4.93 11.51
N GLY A 39 -1.22 -3.80 11.49
CA GLY A 39 -1.12 -2.95 10.30
C GLY A 39 -0.55 -3.70 9.11
N LEU A 40 0.58 -4.38 9.30
CA LEU A 40 1.30 -5.15 8.28
C LEU A 40 0.48 -6.32 7.70
N THR A 41 -0.46 -6.85 8.48
CA THR A 41 -1.22 -8.06 8.13
C THR A 41 -2.68 -7.74 7.80
N ILE A 42 -3.52 -7.59 8.82
CA ILE A 42 -4.99 -7.48 8.66
C ILE A 42 -5.35 -6.20 7.89
N VAL A 43 -4.77 -5.06 8.30
CA VAL A 43 -5.13 -3.78 7.68
C VAL A 43 -4.60 -3.73 6.25
N ALA A 44 -3.31 -4.01 6.04
CA ALA A 44 -2.69 -3.99 4.72
C ALA A 44 -3.36 -4.93 3.72
N VAL A 45 -3.57 -6.20 4.09
CA VAL A 45 -4.28 -7.16 3.23
C VAL A 45 -5.68 -6.69 2.90
N GLY A 46 -6.41 -6.19 3.91
CA GLY A 46 -7.79 -5.75 3.72
C GLY A 46 -7.92 -4.51 2.83
N THR A 47 -7.07 -3.52 3.03
CA THR A 47 -7.11 -2.28 2.25
C THR A 47 -6.61 -2.49 0.83
N SER A 48 -5.65 -3.40 0.60
CA SER A 48 -5.13 -3.75 -0.74
C SER A 48 -5.96 -4.80 -1.49
N MET A 49 -7.17 -5.15 -1.00
CA MET A 49 -8.09 -6.01 -1.76
C MET A 49 -8.54 -5.40 -3.08
N PRO A 50 -8.79 -4.09 -3.22
CA PRO A 50 -9.08 -3.48 -4.52
C PRO A 50 -7.96 -3.69 -5.53
N GLU A 51 -6.71 -3.50 -5.13
CA GLU A 51 -5.53 -3.73 -5.96
C GLU A 51 -5.45 -5.19 -6.42
N PHE A 52 -5.69 -6.13 -5.50
CA PHE A 52 -5.72 -7.57 -5.83
C PHE A 52 -6.79 -7.88 -6.88
N VAL A 53 -8.00 -7.36 -6.71
CA VAL A 53 -9.11 -7.59 -7.64
C VAL A 53 -8.80 -6.99 -9.02
N VAL A 54 -8.30 -5.73 -9.07
CA VAL A 54 -7.97 -5.05 -10.32
C VAL A 54 -6.84 -5.77 -11.05
N SER A 55 -5.73 -6.05 -10.36
CA SER A 55 -4.57 -6.70 -10.97
C SER A 55 -4.87 -8.13 -11.41
N SER A 56 -5.64 -8.89 -10.60
CA SER A 56 -6.04 -10.26 -10.98
C SER A 56 -6.97 -10.27 -12.19
N ALA A 57 -7.93 -9.34 -12.25
CA ALA A 57 -8.82 -9.21 -13.40
C ALA A 57 -8.05 -8.82 -14.67
N ALA A 58 -7.10 -7.89 -14.56
CA ALA A 58 -6.24 -7.48 -15.66
C ALA A 58 -5.36 -8.65 -16.16
N ALA A 59 -4.75 -9.41 -15.26
CA ALA A 59 -3.93 -10.58 -15.59
C ALA A 59 -4.74 -11.67 -16.33
N VAL A 60 -5.95 -11.97 -15.86
CA VAL A 60 -6.85 -12.94 -16.51
C VAL A 60 -7.28 -12.47 -17.92
N GLN A 61 -7.43 -11.15 -18.11
CA GLN A 61 -7.78 -10.55 -19.40
C GLN A 61 -6.55 -10.39 -20.34
N GLY A 62 -5.34 -10.76 -19.90
CA GLY A 62 -4.12 -10.61 -20.67
C GLY A 62 -3.53 -9.20 -20.69
N SER A 63 -4.04 -8.28 -19.87
CA SER A 63 -3.52 -6.92 -19.72
C SER A 63 -2.44 -6.89 -18.62
N SER A 64 -1.26 -7.44 -18.92
CA SER A 64 -0.15 -7.58 -17.97
C SER A 64 0.38 -6.23 -17.48
N ASP A 65 0.50 -5.25 -18.38
CA ASP A 65 0.89 -3.87 -18.11
C ASP A 65 -0.03 -3.17 -17.10
N MET A 66 -1.35 -3.38 -17.23
CA MET A 66 -2.32 -2.88 -16.24
C MET A 66 -2.15 -3.57 -14.88
N ALA A 67 -1.89 -4.88 -14.86
CA ALA A 67 -1.69 -5.62 -13.60
C ALA A 67 -0.42 -5.16 -12.88
N ILE A 68 0.70 -5.04 -13.59
CA ILE A 68 1.98 -4.56 -13.04
C ILE A 68 1.90 -3.08 -12.68
N GLY A 69 1.35 -2.25 -13.58
CA GLY A 69 1.24 -0.80 -13.39
C GLY A 69 0.42 -0.43 -12.16
N ASN A 70 -0.69 -1.14 -11.90
CA ASN A 70 -1.48 -0.96 -10.69
C ASN A 70 -0.65 -1.23 -9.42
N VAL A 71 0.11 -2.31 -9.38
CA VAL A 71 0.96 -2.65 -8.22
C VAL A 71 2.12 -1.67 -8.06
N VAL A 72 2.82 -1.35 -9.14
CA VAL A 72 3.94 -0.39 -9.15
C VAL A 72 3.46 0.98 -8.69
N GLY A 73 2.37 1.48 -9.29
CA GLY A 73 1.77 2.77 -8.94
C GLY A 73 1.33 2.84 -7.48
N SER A 74 0.62 1.81 -6.98
CA SER A 74 0.19 1.74 -5.58
C SER A 74 1.38 1.71 -4.60
N ASN A 75 2.47 1.02 -4.93
CA ASN A 75 3.65 0.99 -4.06
C ASN A 75 4.35 2.35 -3.97
N ILE A 76 4.48 3.05 -5.08
CA ILE A 76 5.03 4.41 -5.14
C ILE A 76 4.12 5.38 -4.36
N PHE A 77 2.80 5.29 -4.57
CA PHE A 77 1.78 6.07 -3.87
C PHE A 77 1.82 5.85 -2.36
N ASN A 78 1.84 4.59 -1.93
CA ASN A 78 1.84 4.21 -0.52
C ASN A 78 3.03 4.82 0.24
N VAL A 79 4.23 4.76 -0.31
CA VAL A 79 5.39 5.27 0.39
C VAL A 79 5.52 6.78 0.23
N PHE A 80 5.55 7.28 -0.99
CA PHE A 80 5.86 8.71 -1.16
C PHE A 80 4.69 9.60 -0.75
N LEU A 81 3.46 9.22 -1.07
CA LEU A 81 2.32 10.08 -0.71
C LEU A 81 1.75 9.72 0.65
N ILE A 82 1.35 8.46 0.89
CA ILE A 82 0.67 8.12 2.15
C ILE A 82 1.60 8.26 3.33
N LEU A 83 2.78 7.64 3.30
CA LEU A 83 3.73 7.74 4.41
C LEU A 83 4.23 9.17 4.58
N GLY A 84 4.43 9.91 3.47
CA GLY A 84 4.75 11.34 3.48
C GLY A 84 3.69 12.18 4.16
N LEU A 85 2.42 12.03 3.81
CA LEU A 85 1.28 12.73 4.44
C LEU A 85 1.14 12.33 5.92
N CYS A 86 1.30 11.06 6.25
CA CYS A 86 1.30 10.60 7.65
C CYS A 86 2.38 11.31 8.48
N ALA A 87 3.59 11.44 7.93
CA ALA A 87 4.69 12.13 8.60
C ALA A 87 4.45 13.64 8.75
N LEU A 88 3.74 14.27 7.80
CA LEU A 88 3.30 15.67 7.90
C LEU A 88 2.30 15.87 9.03
N VAL A 89 1.34 14.98 9.19
CA VAL A 89 0.36 15.01 10.29
C VAL A 89 1.09 14.84 11.64
N SER A 90 1.89 13.79 11.78
CA SER A 90 2.66 13.51 12.98
C SER A 90 3.92 12.71 12.66
N PRO A 91 5.11 13.09 13.18
CA PRO A 91 6.33 12.34 12.99
C PRO A 91 6.15 10.86 13.37
N LEU A 92 6.65 9.97 12.50
CA LEU A 92 6.51 8.51 12.64
C LEU A 92 7.79 7.93 13.23
N PRO A 93 7.74 7.31 14.42
CA PRO A 93 8.92 6.69 15.02
C PRO A 93 9.21 5.34 14.35
N PHE A 94 10.47 5.13 13.98
CA PHE A 94 10.96 3.82 13.56
C PHE A 94 11.50 3.05 14.76
N THR A 95 10.94 1.88 15.03
CA THR A 95 11.49 0.96 16.01
C THR A 95 12.79 0.32 15.50
N ARG A 96 13.57 -0.30 16.40
CA ARG A 96 14.74 -1.07 15.98
C ARG A 96 14.39 -2.22 15.02
N ASN A 97 13.23 -2.84 15.22
CA ASN A 97 12.74 -3.92 14.36
C ASN A 97 12.38 -3.40 12.97
N ASN A 98 11.69 -2.24 12.87
CA ASN A 98 11.39 -1.64 11.57
C ASN A 98 12.67 -1.39 10.76
N ILE A 99 13.72 -0.84 11.38
CA ILE A 99 14.99 -0.53 10.69
C ILE A 99 15.77 -1.80 10.34
N ARG A 100 15.75 -2.83 11.19
CA ARG A 100 16.56 -4.04 11.01
C ARG A 100 15.92 -5.08 10.11
N PHE A 101 14.59 -5.12 10.05
CA PHE A 101 13.86 -6.19 9.37
C PHE A 101 12.81 -5.65 8.39
N ASP A 102 11.86 -4.82 8.84
CA ASP A 102 10.68 -4.51 8.05
C ASP A 102 11.00 -3.66 6.81
N ILE A 103 11.75 -2.57 6.97
CA ILE A 103 12.16 -1.72 5.84
C ILE A 103 13.13 -2.47 4.90
N PRO A 104 14.16 -3.19 5.39
CA PRO A 104 14.98 -4.05 4.54
C PRO A 104 14.18 -5.11 3.78
N LEU A 105 13.12 -5.68 4.36
CA LEU A 105 12.26 -6.64 3.66
C LEU A 105 11.51 -6.00 2.49
N VAL A 106 10.98 -4.78 2.66
CA VAL A 106 10.35 -4.04 1.55
C VAL A 106 11.39 -3.73 0.47
N PHE A 107 12.60 -3.34 0.87
CA PHE A 107 13.71 -3.11 -0.07
C PHE A 107 14.07 -4.38 -0.85
N ILE A 108 14.22 -5.52 -0.15
CA ILE A 108 14.53 -6.81 -0.78
C ILE A 108 13.39 -7.22 -1.75
N ALA A 109 12.12 -7.05 -1.36
CA ALA A 109 10.99 -7.33 -2.24
C ALA A 109 10.99 -6.43 -3.48
N SER A 110 11.31 -5.14 -3.33
CA SER A 110 11.42 -4.19 -4.44
C SER A 110 12.61 -4.53 -5.36
N MET A 111 13.74 -4.94 -4.79
CA MET A 111 14.90 -5.41 -5.57
C MET A 111 14.60 -6.73 -6.28
N LEU A 112 13.86 -7.65 -5.62
CA LEU A 112 13.41 -8.88 -6.27
C LEU A 112 12.52 -8.57 -7.47
N LEU A 113 11.56 -7.63 -7.33
CA LEU A 113 10.75 -7.17 -8.46
C LEU A 113 11.63 -6.62 -9.58
N LEU A 114 12.61 -5.77 -9.27
CA LEU A 114 13.53 -5.22 -10.26
C LEU A 114 14.28 -6.33 -11.01
N VAL A 115 14.77 -7.34 -10.29
CA VAL A 115 15.52 -8.46 -10.89
C VAL A 115 14.63 -9.30 -11.80
N VAL A 116 13.46 -9.76 -11.30
CA VAL A 116 12.56 -10.62 -12.09
C VAL A 116 11.88 -9.87 -13.25
N ALA A 117 11.86 -8.55 -13.19
CA ALA A 117 11.32 -7.70 -14.25
C ALA A 117 12.40 -7.21 -15.24
N SER A 118 13.63 -7.73 -15.17
CA SER A 118 14.79 -7.23 -15.93
C SER A 118 15.47 -8.34 -16.76
N ASP A 119 14.76 -9.36 -17.20
CA ASP A 119 15.31 -10.49 -17.95
C ASP A 119 16.10 -10.06 -19.18
N ALA A 120 15.55 -9.15 -19.98
CA ALA A 120 16.22 -8.63 -21.16
C ALA A 120 17.50 -7.85 -20.83
N LEU A 121 17.50 -7.08 -19.73
CA LEU A 121 18.68 -6.35 -19.26
C LEU A 121 19.77 -7.29 -18.74
N LEU A 122 19.36 -8.38 -18.11
CA LEU A 122 20.27 -9.40 -17.54
C LEU A 122 20.72 -10.44 -18.58
N GLY A 123 20.22 -10.38 -19.81
CA GLY A 123 20.52 -11.35 -20.87
C GLY A 123 19.92 -12.73 -20.64
N LEU A 124 18.90 -12.83 -19.81
CA LEU A 124 18.19 -14.08 -19.49
C LEU A 124 17.03 -14.37 -20.45
N GLY A 125 16.58 -13.36 -21.22
CA GLY A 125 15.51 -13.48 -22.21
C GLY A 125 15.46 -12.28 -23.14
N GLU A 126 14.64 -12.36 -24.18
CA GLU A 126 14.41 -11.24 -25.13
C GLU A 126 13.36 -10.24 -24.61
N VAL A 127 12.51 -10.67 -23.67
CA VAL A 127 11.39 -9.90 -23.13
C VAL A 127 11.44 -9.96 -21.61
N ASN A 128 11.20 -8.83 -20.96
CA ASN A 128 11.04 -8.77 -19.52
C ASN A 128 9.71 -9.43 -19.10
N LEU A 129 9.79 -10.51 -18.32
CA LEU A 129 8.66 -11.36 -18.01
C LEU A 129 8.73 -11.88 -16.58
N ILE A 130 7.69 -11.63 -15.78
CA ILE A 130 7.54 -12.32 -14.50
C ILE A 130 6.87 -13.68 -14.77
N GLY A 131 7.66 -14.74 -14.71
CA GLY A 131 7.21 -16.09 -15.01
C GLY A 131 6.44 -16.73 -13.85
N ARG A 132 5.85 -17.92 -14.11
CA ARG A 132 5.07 -18.66 -13.09
C ARG A 132 5.90 -19.14 -11.92
N ILE A 133 7.16 -19.55 -12.16
CA ILE A 133 8.05 -20.06 -11.09
C ILE A 133 8.47 -18.91 -10.18
N GLU A 134 8.87 -17.77 -10.74
CA GLU A 134 9.19 -16.55 -10.01
C GLU A 134 8.00 -16.07 -9.19
N GLY A 135 6.81 -16.07 -9.80
CA GLY A 135 5.57 -15.75 -9.11
C GLY A 135 5.25 -16.69 -7.95
N ALA A 136 5.44 -17.99 -8.12
CA ALA A 136 5.25 -18.96 -7.04
C ALA A 136 6.25 -18.73 -5.90
N LEU A 137 7.51 -18.42 -6.22
CA LEU A 137 8.52 -18.09 -5.21
C LEU A 137 8.17 -16.79 -4.47
N MET A 138 7.75 -15.74 -5.17
CA MET A 138 7.30 -14.48 -4.56
C MET A 138 6.11 -14.72 -3.62
N PHE A 139 5.11 -15.45 -4.07
CA PHE A 139 3.92 -15.79 -3.28
C PHE A 139 4.28 -16.59 -2.01
N LEU A 140 5.14 -17.61 -2.13
CA LEU A 140 5.62 -18.40 -0.99
C LEU A 140 6.45 -17.54 -0.02
N CYS A 141 7.28 -16.63 -0.53
CA CYS A 141 8.02 -15.68 0.28
C CYS A 141 7.06 -14.81 1.11
N TYR A 142 5.95 -14.32 0.54
CA TYR A 142 4.96 -13.57 1.29
C TYR A 142 4.37 -14.38 2.45
N ILE A 143 3.93 -15.62 2.17
CA ILE A 143 3.36 -16.50 3.22
C ILE A 143 4.37 -16.76 4.34
N ALA A 144 5.63 -17.05 3.98
CA ALA A 144 6.69 -17.27 4.96
C ALA A 144 6.97 -16.02 5.81
N LEU A 145 6.98 -14.84 5.17
CA LEU A 145 7.21 -13.56 5.81
C LEU A 145 6.10 -13.22 6.82
N ILE A 146 4.84 -13.38 6.44
CA ILE A 146 3.70 -13.14 7.35
C ILE A 146 3.73 -14.12 8.52
N ALA A 147 3.98 -15.42 8.25
CA ALA A 147 4.09 -16.42 9.31
C ALA A 147 5.22 -16.10 10.30
N TRP A 148 6.36 -15.62 9.79
CA TRP A 148 7.48 -15.20 10.62
C TRP A 148 7.17 -13.93 11.42
N SER A 149 6.58 -12.90 10.80
CA SER A 149 6.20 -11.65 11.46
C SER A 149 5.26 -11.87 12.64
N VAL A 150 4.22 -12.69 12.45
CA VAL A 150 3.25 -13.04 13.51
C VAL A 150 3.91 -13.83 14.64
N ARG A 151 4.86 -14.74 14.32
CA ARG A 151 5.59 -15.50 15.35
C ARG A 151 6.54 -14.61 16.15
N SER A 152 7.28 -13.75 15.47
CA SER A 152 8.25 -12.84 16.10
C SER A 152 7.56 -11.82 17.02
N SER A 153 6.39 -11.32 16.63
CA SER A 153 5.64 -10.37 17.45
C SER A 153 5.18 -10.94 18.80
N LYS A 154 4.97 -12.25 18.91
CA LYS A 154 4.59 -12.90 20.18
C LYS A 154 5.75 -12.98 21.19
N GLN A 155 6.98 -12.80 20.74
CA GLN A 155 8.17 -12.82 21.61
C GLN A 155 8.44 -11.46 22.27
N ASP A 156 8.06 -10.37 21.61
CA ASP A 156 8.12 -9.02 22.17
C ASP A 156 6.86 -8.74 23.02
N LYS A 157 6.67 -9.50 24.11
CA LYS A 157 5.60 -9.23 25.08
C LYS A 157 5.81 -7.86 25.71
N GLN A 158 5.30 -6.81 25.08
CA GLN A 158 4.94 -5.62 25.84
C GLN A 158 3.82 -6.03 26.81
N GLU A 159 3.93 -5.61 28.06
CA GLU A 159 2.92 -5.86 29.09
C GLU A 159 1.54 -5.57 28.55
N VAL A 160 0.79 -6.64 28.26
CA VAL A 160 -0.61 -6.56 27.86
C VAL A 160 -1.39 -6.24 29.13
N ALA A 161 -1.50 -4.98 29.42
CA ALA A 161 -2.25 -4.48 30.55
C ALA A 161 -3.37 -3.58 30.05
N ALA A 162 -4.39 -4.18 29.48
CA ALA A 162 -5.74 -3.60 29.50
C ALA A 162 -6.74 -4.66 29.06
N GLU A 163 -7.92 -4.68 29.68
CA GLU A 163 -9.04 -5.40 29.14
C GLU A 163 -9.32 -4.92 27.72
N PRO A 164 -9.59 -5.84 26.75
CA PRO A 164 -9.78 -5.44 25.36
C PRO A 164 -10.94 -4.44 25.27
N ARG A 165 -10.74 -3.33 24.55
CA ARG A 165 -11.70 -2.21 24.40
C ARG A 165 -13.06 -2.65 23.90
N MET A 166 -13.13 -3.80 23.22
CA MET A 166 -14.37 -4.37 22.70
C MET A 166 -14.32 -5.89 22.63
N LYS A 167 -15.50 -6.54 22.56
CA LYS A 167 -15.61 -7.99 22.40
C LYS A 167 -15.04 -8.40 21.02
N MET A 168 -14.38 -9.56 20.94
CA MET A 168 -13.72 -10.04 19.71
C MET A 168 -14.65 -10.08 18.49
N TRP A 169 -15.88 -10.57 18.65
CA TRP A 169 -16.82 -10.61 17.52
C TRP A 169 -17.19 -9.21 17.02
N VAL A 170 -17.26 -8.20 17.92
CA VAL A 170 -17.48 -6.79 17.55
C VAL A 170 -16.26 -6.24 16.79
N ALA A 171 -15.04 -6.59 17.26
CA ALA A 171 -13.81 -6.20 16.57
C ALA A 171 -13.74 -6.76 15.14
N VAL A 172 -14.11 -8.05 14.97
CA VAL A 172 -14.17 -8.68 13.64
C VAL A 172 -15.22 -8.01 12.75
N LEU A 173 -16.42 -7.74 13.26
CA LEU A 173 -17.45 -7.03 12.51
C LEU A 173 -17.03 -5.59 12.17
N ALA A 174 -16.31 -4.92 13.07
CA ALA A 174 -15.75 -3.59 12.83
C ALA A 174 -14.70 -3.61 11.71
N ILE A 175 -13.80 -4.61 11.70
CA ILE A 175 -12.83 -4.78 10.63
C ILE A 175 -13.54 -5.02 9.30
N LEU A 176 -14.43 -6.00 9.21
CA LEU A 176 -15.13 -6.34 7.97
C LEU A 176 -16.02 -5.19 7.48
N GLY A 177 -16.80 -4.58 8.36
CA GLY A 177 -17.65 -3.43 8.05
C GLY A 177 -16.83 -2.20 7.62
N GLY A 178 -15.71 -1.95 8.31
CA GLY A 178 -14.78 -0.90 7.96
C GLY A 178 -14.16 -1.08 6.57
N LEU A 179 -13.72 -2.31 6.24
CA LEU A 179 -13.19 -2.63 4.91
C LEU A 179 -14.25 -2.46 3.81
N VAL A 180 -15.47 -2.96 4.02
CA VAL A 180 -16.57 -2.76 3.07
C VAL A 180 -16.85 -1.27 2.87
N ALA A 181 -16.92 -0.51 3.96
CA ALA A 181 -17.16 0.94 3.89
C ALA A 181 -16.05 1.67 3.14
N LEU A 182 -14.77 1.31 3.36
CA LEU A 182 -13.62 1.87 2.64
C LEU A 182 -13.72 1.59 1.14
N VAL A 183 -13.97 0.34 0.74
CA VAL A 183 -14.04 -0.03 -0.69
C VAL A 183 -15.23 0.62 -1.38
N VAL A 184 -16.42 0.57 -0.77
CA VAL A 184 -17.63 1.19 -1.34
C VAL A 184 -17.47 2.71 -1.39
N GLY A 185 -16.99 3.31 -0.31
CA GLY A 185 -16.76 4.75 -0.22
C GLY A 185 -15.75 5.26 -1.25
N SER A 186 -14.63 4.53 -1.44
CA SER A 186 -13.62 4.87 -2.45
C SER A 186 -14.20 4.82 -3.87
N ARG A 187 -14.98 3.78 -4.19
CA ARG A 187 -15.67 3.69 -5.51
C ARG A 187 -16.64 4.83 -5.75
N LEU A 188 -17.45 5.17 -4.76
CA LEU A 188 -18.39 6.32 -4.86
C LEU A 188 -17.64 7.63 -5.07
N PHE A 189 -16.58 7.86 -4.27
CA PHE A 189 -15.74 9.05 -4.37
C PHE A 189 -15.11 9.19 -5.76
N VAL A 190 -14.44 8.14 -6.24
CA VAL A 190 -13.77 8.13 -7.54
C VAL A 190 -14.75 8.33 -8.68
N ASN A 191 -15.90 7.64 -8.66
CA ASN A 191 -16.92 7.79 -9.70
C ASN A 191 -17.47 9.22 -9.73
N GLY A 192 -17.80 9.81 -8.58
CA GLY A 192 -18.26 11.18 -8.49
C GLY A 192 -17.21 12.21 -8.94
N ALA A 193 -15.95 12.04 -8.46
CA ALA A 193 -14.85 12.92 -8.83
C ALA A 193 -14.53 12.83 -10.33
N SER A 194 -14.52 11.63 -10.92
CA SER A 194 -14.30 11.41 -12.35
C SER A 194 -15.41 12.05 -13.20
N SER A 195 -16.67 11.94 -12.78
CA SER A 195 -17.80 12.56 -13.48
C SER A 195 -17.69 14.10 -13.48
N VAL A 196 -17.34 14.69 -12.33
CA VAL A 196 -17.10 16.14 -12.21
C VAL A 196 -15.91 16.56 -13.08
N ALA A 197 -14.79 15.83 -13.03
CA ALA A 197 -13.61 16.14 -13.85
C ALA A 197 -13.92 16.12 -15.35
N ARG A 198 -14.69 15.12 -15.83
CA ARG A 198 -15.17 15.09 -17.24
C ARG A 198 -16.03 16.30 -17.59
N SER A 199 -16.92 16.71 -16.69
CA SER A 199 -17.78 17.88 -16.91
C SER A 199 -16.97 19.19 -16.99
N LEU A 200 -15.78 19.23 -16.42
CA LEU A 200 -14.82 20.34 -16.49
C LEU A 200 -13.87 20.24 -17.70
N GLY A 201 -14.06 19.24 -18.57
CA GLY A 201 -13.24 19.07 -19.78
C GLY A 201 -11.92 18.34 -19.58
N VAL A 202 -11.71 17.68 -18.41
CA VAL A 202 -10.52 16.86 -18.17
C VAL A 202 -10.62 15.57 -19.01
N SER A 203 -9.53 15.22 -19.71
CA SER A 203 -9.48 14.02 -20.55
C SER A 203 -9.61 12.74 -19.74
N ASP A 204 -10.21 11.68 -20.33
CA ASP A 204 -10.36 10.38 -19.68
C ASP A 204 -8.99 9.73 -19.35
N ALA A 205 -7.98 9.98 -20.17
CA ALA A 205 -6.61 9.53 -19.90
C ALA A 205 -6.06 10.16 -18.61
N LEU A 206 -6.23 11.47 -18.42
CA LEU A 206 -5.76 12.15 -17.22
C LEU A 206 -6.56 11.72 -15.97
N ILE A 207 -7.87 11.50 -16.12
CA ILE A 207 -8.72 10.94 -15.06
C ILE A 207 -8.25 9.53 -14.67
N ALA A 208 -7.95 8.68 -15.64
CA ALA A 208 -7.48 7.32 -15.39
C ALA A 208 -6.14 7.31 -14.65
N ILE A 209 -5.16 8.09 -15.11
CA ILE A 209 -3.82 8.15 -14.51
C ILE A 209 -3.84 8.76 -13.10
N THR A 210 -4.76 9.69 -12.82
CA THR A 210 -4.80 10.40 -11.53
C THR A 210 -5.87 9.82 -10.58
N LEU A 211 -7.13 10.05 -10.89
CA LEU A 211 -8.24 9.72 -9.96
C LEU A 211 -8.51 8.23 -9.83
N VAL A 212 -8.47 7.50 -10.95
CA VAL A 212 -8.75 6.05 -10.91
C VAL A 212 -7.57 5.29 -10.32
N ALA A 213 -6.35 5.63 -10.73
CA ALA A 213 -5.13 5.00 -10.19
C ALA A 213 -4.96 5.25 -8.68
N CYS A 214 -5.26 6.47 -8.20
CA CYS A 214 -5.25 6.76 -6.77
C CYS A 214 -6.43 6.12 -6.02
N GLY A 215 -7.51 5.79 -6.73
CA GLY A 215 -8.76 5.34 -6.15
C GLY A 215 -8.70 3.99 -5.46
N THR A 216 -7.88 3.08 -5.95
CA THR A 216 -7.66 1.77 -5.31
C THR A 216 -6.91 1.93 -3.99
N SER A 217 -5.98 2.89 -3.90
CA SER A 217 -5.17 3.14 -2.70
C SER A 217 -5.78 4.18 -1.72
N LEU A 218 -7.02 4.65 -1.98
CA LEU A 218 -7.76 5.50 -1.01
C LEU A 218 -8.04 4.81 0.33
N PRO A 219 -8.36 3.50 0.38
CA PRO A 219 -8.47 2.77 1.65
C PRO A 219 -7.20 2.84 2.48
N GLU A 220 -6.04 2.63 1.87
CA GLU A 220 -4.72 2.73 2.51
C GLU A 220 -4.47 4.13 3.05
N LEU A 221 -4.72 5.15 2.22
CA LEU A 221 -4.55 6.55 2.61
C LEU A 221 -5.40 6.89 3.83
N ALA A 222 -6.69 6.59 3.76
CA ALA A 222 -7.62 6.93 4.82
C ALA A 222 -7.32 6.16 6.12
N SER A 223 -7.09 4.84 6.03
CA SER A 223 -6.78 4.02 7.21
C SER A 223 -5.46 4.44 7.87
N SER A 224 -4.43 4.76 7.10
CA SER A 224 -3.13 5.22 7.63
C SER A 224 -3.25 6.61 8.28
N LEU A 225 -3.91 7.58 7.64
CA LEU A 225 -4.11 8.92 8.20
C LEU A 225 -4.94 8.89 9.48
N VAL A 226 -6.04 8.12 9.51
CA VAL A 226 -6.88 7.95 10.70
C VAL A 226 -6.09 7.28 11.83
N SER A 227 -5.30 6.24 11.51
CA SER A 227 -4.42 5.59 12.50
C SER A 227 -3.42 6.57 13.12
N VAL A 228 -2.76 7.40 12.30
CA VAL A 228 -1.85 8.45 12.79
C VAL A 228 -2.58 9.48 13.65
N ALA A 229 -3.77 9.93 13.23
CA ALA A 229 -4.58 10.90 13.97
C ALA A 229 -5.02 10.35 15.34
N LYS A 230 -5.19 9.04 15.47
CA LYS A 230 -5.49 8.33 16.73
C LYS A 230 -4.24 8.00 17.57
N GLY A 231 -3.04 8.35 17.11
CA GLY A 231 -1.78 8.03 17.77
C GLY A 231 -1.25 6.61 17.49
N GLN A 232 -1.95 5.80 16.70
CA GLN A 232 -1.58 4.43 16.33
C GLN A 232 -0.58 4.43 15.16
N LYS A 233 0.57 5.05 15.37
CA LYS A 233 1.61 5.28 14.36
C LYS A 233 2.22 3.98 13.84
N GLY A 234 2.32 2.98 14.72
CA GLY A 234 2.78 1.64 14.36
C GLY A 234 1.85 0.98 13.34
N MET A 235 0.54 1.10 13.51
CA MET A 235 -0.46 0.56 12.59
C MET A 235 -0.38 1.22 11.20
N ALA A 236 -0.24 2.55 11.15
CA ALA A 236 -0.09 3.27 9.89
C ALA A 236 1.17 2.84 9.13
N LEU A 237 2.31 2.75 9.84
CA LEU A 237 3.57 2.30 9.24
C LEU A 237 3.46 0.85 8.76
N GLY A 238 2.87 -0.02 9.58
CA GLY A 238 2.62 -1.43 9.22
C GLY A 238 1.72 -1.56 8.00
N ASN A 239 0.64 -0.76 7.91
CA ASN A 239 -0.26 -0.73 6.76
C ASN A 239 0.49 -0.40 5.47
N VAL A 240 1.25 0.70 5.43
CA VAL A 240 1.99 1.12 4.23
C VAL A 240 3.04 0.08 3.81
N LEU A 241 3.88 -0.38 4.74
CA LEU A 241 4.92 -1.37 4.42
C LEU A 241 4.32 -2.73 4.07
N GLY A 242 3.24 -3.12 4.77
CA GLY A 242 2.51 -4.36 4.53
C GLY A 242 1.82 -4.39 3.18
N SER A 243 1.16 -3.29 2.79
CA SER A 243 0.54 -3.16 1.47
C SER A 243 1.58 -3.27 0.36
N ASN A 244 2.77 -2.69 0.52
CA ASN A 244 3.83 -2.81 -0.48
C ASN A 244 4.33 -4.26 -0.61
N LEU A 245 4.54 -4.96 0.50
CA LEU A 245 4.91 -6.38 0.49
C LEU A 245 3.80 -7.26 -0.11
N PHE A 246 2.55 -6.99 0.24
CA PHE A 246 1.39 -7.71 -0.30
C PHE A 246 1.26 -7.49 -1.81
N ASN A 247 1.39 -6.26 -2.26
CA ASN A 247 1.31 -5.90 -3.67
C ASN A 247 2.41 -6.59 -4.50
N ILE A 248 3.67 -6.48 -4.08
CA ILE A 248 4.78 -7.08 -4.81
C ILE A 248 4.75 -8.61 -4.73
N LEU A 249 4.73 -9.15 -3.52
CA LEU A 249 4.97 -10.58 -3.34
C LEU A 249 3.71 -11.42 -3.54
N PHE A 250 2.55 -10.96 -3.03
CA PHE A 250 1.31 -11.72 -3.12
C PHE A 250 0.55 -11.44 -4.41
N ILE A 251 0.30 -10.17 -4.75
CA ILE A 251 -0.53 -9.83 -5.91
C ILE A 251 0.23 -10.18 -7.20
N LEU A 252 1.42 -9.63 -7.44
CA LEU A 252 2.18 -9.98 -8.68
C LEU A 252 2.56 -11.45 -8.70
N GLY A 253 2.99 -12.00 -7.54
CA GLY A 253 3.27 -13.43 -7.43
C GLY A 253 2.08 -14.29 -7.82
N GLY A 254 0.89 -14.01 -7.27
CA GLY A 254 -0.34 -14.73 -7.57
C GLY A 254 -0.80 -14.55 -9.02
N CYS A 255 -0.77 -13.32 -9.53
CA CYS A 255 -1.15 -13.02 -10.92
C CYS A 255 -0.25 -13.73 -11.93
N SER A 256 1.07 -13.72 -11.72
CA SER A 256 2.02 -14.37 -12.64
C SER A 256 1.94 -15.89 -12.62
N MET A 257 1.48 -16.51 -11.53
CA MET A 257 1.16 -17.95 -11.51
C MET A 257 -0.02 -18.29 -12.43
N ILE A 258 -1.02 -17.40 -12.52
CA ILE A 258 -2.18 -17.59 -13.42
C ILE A 258 -1.74 -17.35 -14.86
N THR A 259 -1.18 -16.18 -15.13
CA THR A 259 -0.71 -15.77 -16.46
C THR A 259 0.64 -15.06 -16.31
N PRO A 260 1.71 -15.53 -16.99
CA PRO A 260 2.98 -14.82 -17.00
C PRO A 260 2.79 -13.36 -17.38
N LEU A 261 3.42 -12.44 -16.64
CA LEU A 261 3.20 -11.01 -16.80
C LEU A 261 4.37 -10.36 -17.53
N THR A 262 4.12 -9.81 -18.72
CA THR A 262 5.07 -8.98 -19.46
C THR A 262 5.00 -7.54 -18.97
N LEU A 263 6.13 -6.83 -18.97
CA LEU A 263 6.16 -5.43 -18.47
C LEU A 263 5.36 -4.48 -19.35
N GLY A 264 5.22 -4.76 -20.65
CA GLY A 264 4.52 -3.88 -21.58
C GLY A 264 5.11 -2.46 -21.57
N ASP A 265 4.25 -1.49 -21.30
CA ASP A 265 4.62 -0.06 -21.24
C ASP A 265 5.28 0.35 -19.89
N ILE A 266 5.33 -0.56 -18.91
CA ILE A 266 6.00 -0.28 -17.63
C ILE A 266 7.50 -0.23 -17.84
N THR A 267 8.09 0.91 -17.53
CA THR A 267 9.50 1.17 -17.76
C THR A 267 10.36 0.75 -16.56
N ILE A 268 11.65 0.56 -16.83
CA ILE A 268 12.63 0.31 -15.74
C ILE A 268 12.69 1.51 -14.77
N ILE A 269 12.33 2.72 -15.22
CA ILE A 269 12.24 3.91 -14.35
C ILE A 269 11.15 3.72 -13.31
N ASP A 270 9.97 3.23 -13.69
CA ASP A 270 8.85 2.99 -12.77
C ASP A 270 9.22 1.97 -11.69
N ILE A 271 9.87 0.87 -12.08
CA ILE A 271 10.35 -0.15 -11.13
C ILE A 271 11.46 0.41 -10.25
N THR A 272 12.37 1.23 -10.82
CA THR A 272 13.40 1.92 -10.02
C THR A 272 12.77 2.87 -9.00
N MET A 273 11.67 3.56 -9.35
CA MET A 273 10.93 4.38 -8.39
C MET A 273 10.33 3.54 -7.24
N VAL A 274 9.91 2.30 -7.47
CA VAL A 274 9.50 1.37 -6.40
C VAL A 274 10.70 1.05 -5.48
N VAL A 275 11.88 0.79 -6.05
CA VAL A 275 13.09 0.56 -5.25
C VAL A 275 13.45 1.81 -4.44
N MET A 276 13.43 2.99 -5.08
CA MET A 276 13.71 4.26 -4.40
C MET A 276 12.70 4.55 -3.28
N SER A 277 11.44 4.13 -3.44
CA SER A 277 10.44 4.26 -2.40
C SER A 277 10.77 3.45 -1.14
N ALA A 278 11.46 2.33 -1.27
CA ALA A 278 11.94 1.56 -0.12
C ALA A 278 13.24 2.14 0.49
N VAL A 279 14.13 2.68 -0.34
CA VAL A 279 15.43 3.23 0.08
C VAL A 279 15.30 4.56 0.80
N ILE A 280 14.46 5.47 0.31
CA ILE A 280 14.36 6.84 0.84
C ILE A 280 13.89 6.88 2.30
N PRO A 281 12.84 6.17 2.73
CA PRO A 281 12.47 6.10 4.15
C PRO A 281 13.57 5.50 5.03
N PHE A 282 14.34 4.54 4.49
CA PHE A 282 15.47 3.96 5.19
C PHE A 282 16.57 4.99 5.42
N ILE A 283 16.94 5.77 4.39
CA ILE A 283 17.91 6.87 4.51
C ILE A 283 17.40 7.88 5.54
N PHE A 284 16.15 8.30 5.45
CA PHE A 284 15.55 9.29 6.36
C PHE A 284 15.51 8.83 7.81
N ALA A 285 15.42 7.52 8.05
CA ALA A 285 15.52 6.98 9.41
C ALA A 285 16.85 7.31 10.13
N PHE A 286 17.90 7.71 9.37
CA PHE A 286 19.24 8.02 9.90
C PHE A 286 19.70 9.46 9.71
N THR A 287 19.01 10.27 8.88
CA THR A 287 19.47 11.61 8.49
C THR A 287 19.23 12.67 9.54
N LEU A 288 18.12 12.64 10.25
CA LEU A 288 17.78 13.61 11.28
C LEU A 288 17.63 12.93 12.64
N LYS A 289 17.99 13.64 13.71
CA LYS A 289 18.07 13.10 15.08
C LYS A 289 16.79 12.35 15.49
N GLY A 290 16.92 11.06 15.85
CA GLY A 290 15.91 10.37 16.63
C GLY A 290 15.20 9.18 15.98
N ARG A 291 15.62 8.68 14.82
CA ARG A 291 14.98 7.56 14.13
C ARG A 291 13.49 7.78 13.86
N ASN A 292 13.13 8.98 13.49
CA ASN A 292 11.75 9.35 13.18
C ASN A 292 11.71 9.87 11.74
N LEU A 293 10.70 9.47 10.99
CA LEU A 293 10.33 10.16 9.77
C LEU A 293 9.63 11.47 10.19
N ASN A 294 10.27 12.59 9.96
CA ASN A 294 9.77 13.89 10.38
C ASN A 294 8.98 14.61 9.29
N ARG A 295 8.40 15.78 9.61
CA ARG A 295 7.57 16.55 8.69
C ARG A 295 8.32 17.03 7.44
N ILE A 296 9.61 17.38 7.57
CA ILE A 296 10.41 17.87 6.42
C ILE A 296 10.65 16.72 5.45
N GLU A 297 11.01 15.55 5.96
CA GLU A 297 11.19 14.33 5.17
C GLU A 297 9.87 13.90 4.54
N GLY A 298 8.76 13.99 5.29
CA GLY A 298 7.41 13.76 4.76
C GLY A 298 7.05 14.71 3.62
N ALA A 299 7.36 16.01 3.76
CA ALA A 299 7.17 17.00 2.69
C ALA A 299 8.01 16.68 1.45
N ALA A 300 9.27 16.27 1.65
CA ALA A 300 10.15 15.87 0.56
C ALA A 300 9.60 14.64 -0.19
N MET A 301 9.08 13.64 0.53
CA MET A 301 8.46 12.46 -0.08
C MET A 301 7.23 12.82 -0.92
N VAL A 302 6.34 13.68 -0.39
CA VAL A 302 5.17 14.17 -1.15
C VAL A 302 5.62 14.96 -2.39
N ALA A 303 6.65 15.79 -2.28
CA ALA A 303 7.19 16.53 -3.41
C ALA A 303 7.76 15.60 -4.50
N ILE A 304 8.48 14.54 -4.11
CA ILE A 304 8.95 13.49 -5.03
C ILE A 304 7.78 12.85 -5.77
N TYR A 305 6.70 12.48 -5.05
CA TYR A 305 5.51 11.90 -5.66
C TYR A 305 4.87 12.85 -6.68
N VAL A 306 4.65 14.11 -6.30
CA VAL A 306 4.05 15.11 -7.19
C VAL A 306 4.93 15.33 -8.43
N GLY A 307 6.25 15.40 -8.25
CA GLY A 307 7.19 15.51 -9.36
C GLY A 307 7.15 14.31 -10.32
N TYR A 308 7.07 13.09 -9.77
CA TYR A 308 6.94 11.86 -10.56
C TYR A 308 5.63 11.83 -11.36
N VAL A 309 4.50 12.16 -10.72
CA VAL A 309 3.18 12.22 -11.41
C VAL A 309 3.18 13.31 -12.49
N ALA A 310 3.74 14.48 -12.20
CA ALA A 310 3.86 15.55 -13.20
C ALA A 310 4.70 15.12 -14.41
N TRP A 311 5.78 14.38 -14.17
CA TRP A 311 6.59 13.80 -15.23
C TRP A 311 5.81 12.79 -16.05
N LEU A 312 5.09 11.85 -15.41
CA LEU A 312 4.23 10.87 -16.11
C LEU A 312 3.20 11.57 -17.01
N ILE A 313 2.52 12.59 -16.49
CA ILE A 313 1.53 13.36 -17.26
C ILE A 313 2.19 13.99 -18.48
N SER A 314 3.41 14.51 -18.35
CA SER A 314 4.15 15.13 -19.46
C SER A 314 4.55 14.15 -20.58
N GLN A 315 4.59 12.83 -20.29
CA GLN A 315 4.87 11.81 -21.31
C GLN A 315 3.61 11.42 -22.12
N VAL A 316 2.41 11.71 -21.58
CA VAL A 316 1.11 11.34 -22.19
C VAL A 316 0.44 12.56 -22.86
N ALA A 317 0.84 13.79 -22.49
CA ALA A 317 0.34 15.03 -23.07
C ALA A 317 1.08 15.41 -24.35
#